data_8b6b4c2a4a9b3d80acb2f2620c873c93
#
_entry.id   8b6b4c2a4a9b3d80acb2f2620c873c93
#
_cell.length_a   1.000
_cell.length_b   1.000
_cell.length_c   1.000
_cell.angle_alpha   90.00
_cell.angle_beta   90.00
_cell.angle_gamma   90.00
#
_symmetry.space_group_name_H-M   'P 1'
#
loop_
_entity.id
_entity.type
_entity.pdbx_description
1 polymer ?
#
loop_
_entity_poly.entity_id
_entity_poly.type
_entity_poly.pdbx_seq_one_letter_code
_entity_poly.pdbx_strand_id
1 'polypeptide(L)'
;MEKVDQHKRIVKSVVEEIYAMIPADEQIETQLIEDDMHGHYLLNAVGWLNDTYRELNSFLHLDVKPDGKVWIQHDGTDQKVALMLVEKGIDKSD
;
A
#
# COMPACT_ATOMS: atom_id res chain seq x y z
N MET A 1 7.39 -18.48 -7.02
CA MET A 1 6.16 -19.29 -7.11
C MET A 1 5.05 -18.43 -7.68
N GLU A 2 4.24 -19.02 -8.55
CA GLU A 2 3.25 -18.27 -9.33
C GLU A 2 2.24 -17.51 -8.47
N LYS A 3 1.72 -18.14 -7.40
CA LYS A 3 0.74 -17.50 -6.52
C LYS A 3 1.30 -16.26 -5.85
N VAL A 4 2.51 -16.36 -5.31
CA VAL A 4 3.16 -15.24 -4.63
C VAL A 4 3.41 -14.10 -5.62
N ASP A 5 3.95 -14.42 -6.80
CA ASP A 5 4.25 -13.41 -7.81
C ASP A 5 2.97 -12.73 -8.33
N GLN A 6 1.92 -13.52 -8.52
CA GLN A 6 0.63 -12.99 -8.95
C GLN A 6 0.06 -12.03 -7.90
N HIS A 7 0.10 -12.43 -6.63
CA HIS A 7 -0.41 -11.60 -5.55
C HIS A 7 0.42 -10.33 -5.37
N LYS A 8 1.74 -10.41 -5.56
CA LYS A 8 2.58 -9.21 -5.53
C LYS A 8 2.18 -8.22 -6.61
N ARG A 9 1.90 -8.69 -7.83
CA ARG A 9 1.45 -7.82 -8.91
C ARG A 9 0.10 -7.17 -8.59
N ILE A 10 -0.83 -7.94 -8.00
CA ILE A 10 -2.15 -7.42 -7.64
C ILE A 10 -2.03 -6.37 -6.53
N VAL A 11 -1.29 -6.67 -5.47
CA VAL A 11 -1.10 -5.74 -4.36
C VAL A 11 -0.41 -4.46 -4.84
N LYS A 12 0.62 -4.60 -5.65
CA LYS A 12 1.32 -3.46 -6.24
C LYS A 12 0.37 -2.58 -7.05
N SER A 13 -0.49 -3.20 -7.86
CA SER A 13 -1.49 -2.49 -8.66
C SER A 13 -2.46 -1.70 -7.77
N VAL A 14 -2.94 -2.30 -6.69
CA VAL A 14 -3.85 -1.63 -5.76
C VAL A 14 -3.18 -0.43 -5.10
N VAL A 15 -1.97 -0.61 -4.61
CA VAL A 15 -1.23 0.47 -3.95
C VAL A 15 -0.96 1.61 -4.93
N GLU A 16 -0.59 1.29 -6.17
CA GLU A 16 -0.35 2.30 -7.20
C GLU A 16 -1.63 3.04 -7.58
N GLU A 17 -2.76 2.34 -7.65
CA GLU A 17 -4.05 2.99 -7.93
C GLU A 17 -4.42 3.99 -6.83
N ILE A 18 -4.23 3.60 -5.57
CA ILE A 18 -4.51 4.49 -4.44
C ILE A 18 -3.55 5.67 -4.46
N TYR A 19 -2.29 5.44 -4.74
CA TYR A 19 -1.31 6.51 -4.87
C TYR A 19 -1.73 7.54 -5.93
N ALA A 20 -2.24 7.05 -7.06
CA ALA A 20 -2.68 7.92 -8.15
C ALA A 20 -3.91 8.75 -7.80
N MET A 21 -4.70 8.33 -6.83
CA MET A 21 -5.88 9.07 -6.36
C MET A 21 -5.53 10.22 -5.40
N ILE A 22 -4.33 10.24 -4.86
CA ILE A 22 -3.92 11.22 -3.86
C ILE A 22 -3.58 12.52 -4.56
N PRO A 23 -4.24 13.63 -4.18
CA PRO A 23 -3.95 14.93 -4.79
C PRO A 23 -2.57 15.44 -4.37
N ALA A 24 -1.94 16.21 -5.25
CA ALA A 24 -0.67 16.83 -4.95
C ALA A 24 -0.84 17.87 -3.84
N ASP A 25 0.09 17.88 -2.90
CA ASP A 25 0.10 18.84 -1.79
C ASP A 25 1.54 19.32 -1.57
N GLU A 26 1.73 20.62 -1.55
CA GLU A 26 3.07 21.19 -1.41
C GLU A 26 3.69 20.94 -0.04
N GLN A 27 2.87 20.72 0.98
CA GLN A 27 3.33 20.52 2.35
C GLN A 27 3.46 19.05 2.73
N ILE A 28 2.83 18.18 1.97
CA ILE A 28 2.81 16.75 2.27
C ILE A 28 3.29 15.98 1.04
N GLU A 29 4.35 15.22 1.22
CA GLU A 29 4.86 14.33 0.19
C GLU A 29 4.33 12.92 0.46
N THR A 30 3.71 12.32 -0.54
CA THR A 30 3.31 10.93 -0.46
C THR A 30 4.38 10.06 -1.11
N GLN A 31 4.90 9.12 -0.37
CA GLN A 31 5.95 8.22 -0.85
C GLN A 31 5.37 6.83 -1.12
N LEU A 32 5.57 6.36 -2.34
CA LEU A 32 5.21 5.00 -2.73
C LEU A 32 6.43 4.11 -2.53
N ILE A 33 6.29 3.10 -1.69
CA ILE A 33 7.38 2.18 -1.37
C ILE A 33 6.96 0.78 -1.78
N GLU A 34 7.73 0.18 -2.69
CA GLU A 34 7.45 -1.14 -3.22
C GLU A 34 8.71 -2.00 -3.11
N ASP A 35 8.62 -3.05 -2.30
CA ASP A 35 9.70 -4.01 -2.13
C ASP A 35 9.24 -5.38 -2.62
N ASP A 36 9.49 -5.66 -3.89
CA ASP A 36 9.08 -6.91 -4.52
C ASP A 36 9.82 -8.12 -3.96
N MET A 37 11.03 -7.91 -3.48
CA MET A 37 11.83 -9.02 -2.94
C MET A 37 11.23 -9.55 -1.64
N HIS A 38 10.80 -8.66 -0.76
CA HIS A 38 10.29 -9.03 0.56
C HIS A 38 8.76 -8.95 0.66
N GLY A 39 8.10 -8.45 -0.40
CA GLY A 39 6.64 -8.39 -0.44
C GLY A 39 6.03 -7.31 0.43
N HIS A 40 6.69 -6.16 0.56
CA HIS A 40 6.18 -5.03 1.34
C HIS A 40 5.77 -3.90 0.41
N TYR A 41 4.55 -3.41 0.59
CA TYR A 41 4.00 -2.33 -0.24
C TYR A 41 3.35 -1.30 0.67
N LEU A 42 3.89 -0.08 0.64
CA LEU A 42 3.52 0.97 1.59
C LEU A 42 3.27 2.30 0.90
N LEU A 43 2.39 3.10 1.52
CA LEU A 43 2.25 4.51 1.21
C LEU A 43 2.51 5.31 2.48
N ASN A 44 3.50 6.17 2.44
CA ASN A 44 3.85 7.04 3.55
C ASN A 44 3.52 8.48 3.21
N ALA A 45 3.03 9.22 4.20
CA ALA A 45 2.87 10.66 4.10
C ALA A 45 3.97 11.33 4.92
N VAL A 46 4.71 12.24 4.29
CA VAL A 46 5.79 12.98 4.92
C VAL A 46 5.46 14.46 4.82
N GLY A 47 5.34 15.14 5.95
CA GLY A 47 4.96 16.52 5.95
C GLY A 47 5.67 17.35 7.01
N TRP A 48 5.45 18.66 6.96
CA TRP A 48 6.00 19.61 7.93
C TRP A 48 4.85 20.22 8.72
N LEU A 49 4.92 20.15 10.03
CA LEU A 49 3.96 20.82 10.91
C LEU A 49 4.61 22.12 11.41
N ASN A 50 3.97 23.24 11.09
CA ASN A 50 4.39 24.56 11.55
C ASN A 50 5.83 24.94 11.16
N ASP A 51 6.34 24.34 10.09
CA ASP A 51 7.70 24.57 9.57
C ASP A 51 8.81 24.21 10.56
N THR A 52 8.48 23.60 11.69
CA THR A 52 9.46 23.33 12.74
C THR A 52 9.77 21.87 12.94
N TYR A 53 8.86 20.96 12.62
CA TYR A 53 9.19 19.53 12.66
C TYR A 53 8.46 18.77 11.57
N ARG A 54 9.03 17.62 11.27
CA ARG A 54 8.58 16.76 10.18
C ARG A 54 7.71 15.63 10.74
N GLU A 55 6.58 15.39 10.08
CA GLU A 55 5.71 14.28 10.40
C GLU A 55 5.88 13.19 9.36
N LEU A 56 6.07 11.96 9.82
CA LEU A 56 6.15 10.78 8.96
C LEU A 56 5.09 9.78 9.42
N ASN A 57 4.21 9.40 8.51
CA ASN A 57 3.13 8.49 8.84
C ASN A 57 2.88 7.51 7.71
N SER A 58 2.89 6.21 8.04
CA SER A 58 2.50 5.16 7.08
C SER A 58 0.99 4.98 7.18
N PHE A 59 0.26 5.32 6.12
CA PHE A 59 -1.20 5.20 6.13
C PHE A 59 -1.72 4.00 5.35
N LEU A 60 -0.85 3.29 4.65
CA LEU A 60 -1.22 2.04 3.99
C LEU A 60 -0.02 1.12 3.99
N HIS A 61 -0.21 -0.10 4.48
CA HIS A 61 0.86 -1.09 4.52
C HIS A 61 0.28 -2.47 4.24
N LEU A 62 0.66 -3.05 3.10
CA LEU A 62 0.25 -4.38 2.68
C LEU A 62 1.49 -5.26 2.53
N ASP A 63 1.39 -6.49 3.00
CA ASP A 63 2.46 -7.48 2.86
C ASP A 63 1.96 -8.69 2.08
N VAL A 64 2.80 -9.23 1.23
CA VAL A 64 2.57 -10.53 0.60
C VAL A 64 3.55 -11.51 1.24
N LYS A 65 3.01 -12.49 1.96
CA LYS A 65 3.82 -13.45 2.71
C LYS A 65 4.32 -14.57 1.78
N PRO A 66 5.36 -15.32 2.22
CA PRO A 66 5.92 -16.40 1.39
C PRO A 66 4.92 -17.50 1.01
N ASP A 67 3.85 -17.69 1.79
CA ASP A 67 2.80 -18.66 1.47
C ASP A 67 1.76 -18.10 0.50
N GLY A 68 1.93 -16.86 0.05
CA GLY A 68 1.01 -16.19 -0.88
C GLY A 68 -0.10 -15.40 -0.22
N LYS A 69 -0.23 -15.47 1.10
CA LYS A 69 -1.27 -14.71 1.79
C LYS A 69 -0.94 -13.23 1.80
N VAL A 70 -1.98 -12.41 1.71
CA VAL A 70 -1.87 -10.96 1.73
C VAL A 70 -2.35 -10.46 3.08
N TRP A 71 -1.47 -9.72 3.77
CA TRP A 71 -1.79 -9.16 5.08
C TRP A 71 -1.92 -7.65 4.97
N ILE A 72 -3.08 -7.15 5.41
CA ILE A 72 -3.29 -5.71 5.52
C ILE A 72 -2.80 -5.30 6.90
N GLN A 73 -1.59 -4.78 6.97
CA GLN A 73 -0.99 -4.37 8.25
C GLN A 73 -1.60 -3.08 8.75
N HIS A 74 -1.93 -2.17 7.84
CA HIS A 74 -2.56 -0.92 8.18
C HIS A 74 -3.31 -0.37 6.97
N ASP A 75 -4.53 0.08 7.16
CA ASP A 75 -5.34 0.72 6.14
C ASP A 75 -5.96 1.99 6.73
N GLY A 76 -5.30 3.12 6.49
CA GLY A 76 -5.79 4.42 6.90
C GLY A 76 -6.46 5.19 5.76
N THR A 77 -6.79 4.50 4.67
CA THR A 77 -7.43 5.13 3.51
C THR A 77 -8.95 5.04 3.61
N ASP A 78 -9.65 5.86 2.83
CA ASP A 78 -11.09 5.76 2.68
C ASP A 78 -11.49 4.71 1.64
N GLN A 79 -10.51 4.08 1.02
CA GLN A 79 -10.73 3.04 0.02
C GLN A 79 -10.93 1.70 0.71
N LYS A 80 -11.79 0.86 0.15
CA LYS A 80 -12.01 -0.48 0.67
C LYS A 80 -10.94 -1.41 0.09
N VAL A 81 -9.76 -1.36 0.67
CA VAL A 81 -8.59 -2.07 0.13
C VAL A 81 -8.82 -3.58 0.04
N ALA A 82 -9.38 -4.18 1.10
CA ALA A 82 -9.66 -5.62 1.08
C ALA A 82 -10.58 -5.99 -0.09
N LEU A 83 -11.59 -5.17 -0.35
CA LEU A 83 -12.51 -5.41 -1.45
C LEU A 83 -11.81 -5.24 -2.80
N MET A 84 -10.95 -4.23 -2.93
CA MET A 84 -10.17 -4.01 -4.15
C MET A 84 -9.31 -5.23 -4.47
N LEU A 85 -8.66 -5.80 -3.45
CA LEU A 85 -7.83 -6.98 -3.62
C LEU A 85 -8.65 -8.17 -4.12
N VAL A 86 -9.81 -8.41 -3.53
CA VAL A 86 -10.70 -9.49 -3.94
C VAL A 86 -11.18 -9.30 -5.38
N GLU A 87 -11.55 -8.08 -5.74
CA GLU A 87 -12.01 -7.76 -7.09
C GLU A 87 -10.93 -7.97 -8.13
N LYS A 88 -9.67 -7.81 -7.77
CA LYS A 88 -8.54 -8.02 -8.67
C LYS A 88 -8.07 -9.47 -8.74
N GLY A 89 -8.67 -10.36 -7.96
CA GLY A 89 -8.42 -11.78 -8.07
C GLY A 89 -7.81 -12.47 -6.87
N ILE A 90 -7.66 -11.77 -5.74
CA ILE A 90 -7.16 -12.42 -4.53
C ILE A 90 -8.31 -13.11 -3.83
N ASP A 91 -8.14 -14.40 -3.52
CA ASP A 91 -9.13 -15.19 -2.82
C ASP A 91 -9.32 -14.64 -1.40
N LYS A 92 -10.57 -14.64 -0.92
CA LYS A 92 -10.87 -14.14 0.42
C LYS A 92 -10.14 -14.91 1.52
N SER A 93 -9.76 -16.15 1.27
CA SER A 93 -9.01 -16.95 2.23
C SER A 93 -7.53 -16.57 2.29
N ASP A 94 -7.08 -15.77 1.37
CA ASP A 94 -5.71 -15.28 1.32
C ASP A 94 -5.65 -13.83 1.79
#